data_4b15259268564145522441f41a26d1b5
#
_entry.id   4b15259268564145522441f41a26d1b5
#
_cell.length_a   1.000
_cell.length_b   1.000
_cell.length_c   1.000
_cell.angle_alpha   90.00
_cell.angle_beta   90.00
_cell.angle_gamma   90.00
#
_symmetry.space_group_name_H-M   'P 1'
#
loop_
_entity.id
_entity.type
_entity.pdbx_description
1 polymer ?
#
loop_
_entity_poly.entity_id
_entity_poly.type
_entity_poly.pdbx_seq_one_letter_code
_entity_poly.pdbx_strand_id
1 'polypeptide(L)' 'MLKGKRVTFKIVDYGEDIKARMVDYGEDAKFRKASYGSSTKEIKVKIVTYGEDVKLRKVSYGEDFEAIIK' A
#
# COMPACT_ATOMS: atom_id res chain seq x y z
N MET A 1 6.78 -11.66 1.73
CA MET A 1 6.92 -10.50 0.84
C MET A 1 5.81 -10.49 -0.17
N LEU A 2 5.40 -9.30 -0.61
CA LEU A 2 4.26 -9.16 -1.51
C LEU A 2 4.67 -8.95 -2.97
N LYS A 3 5.94 -9.13 -3.29
CA LYS A 3 6.45 -8.90 -4.63
C LYS A 3 5.72 -9.76 -5.65
N GLY A 4 5.24 -9.12 -6.72
CA GLY A 4 4.50 -9.81 -7.76
C GLY A 4 3.08 -10.19 -7.38
N LYS A 5 2.63 -9.78 -6.19
CA LYS A 5 1.30 -10.10 -5.71
C LYS A 5 0.39 -8.89 -5.79
N ARG A 6 -0.90 -9.14 -5.65
CA ARG A 6 -1.90 -8.08 -5.65
C ARG A 6 -2.63 -8.13 -4.32
N VAL A 7 -2.79 -6.96 -3.72
CA VAL A 7 -3.52 -6.84 -2.45
C VAL A 7 -4.54 -5.71 -2.59
N THR A 8 -5.51 -5.69 -1.71
CA THR A 8 -6.47 -4.60 -1.63
C THR A 8 -6.15 -3.77 -0.39
N PHE A 9 -5.92 -2.47 -0.59
CA PHE A 9 -5.74 -1.52 0.50
C PHE A 9 -7.07 -0.83 0.73
N LYS A 10 -7.66 -1.04 1.89
CA LYS A 10 -8.84 -0.30 2.30
C LYS A 10 -8.36 0.86 3.17
N ILE A 11 -8.58 2.08 2.70
CA ILE A 11 -8.11 3.27 3.42
C ILE A 11 -9.11 3.57 4.51
N VAL A 12 -8.63 3.63 5.73
CA VAL A 12 -9.49 3.85 6.90
C VAL A 12 -8.88 4.94 7.79
N ASP A 13 -9.70 5.49 8.68
CA ASP A 13 -9.26 6.48 9.65
C ASP A 13 -8.95 5.84 11.00
N TYR A 14 -9.50 4.66 11.24
CA TYR A 14 -9.28 3.93 12.48
C TYR A 14 -9.53 2.44 12.22
N GLY A 15 -9.09 1.61 13.14
CA GLY A 15 -9.22 0.17 12.96
C GLY A 15 -8.29 -0.40 11.92
N GLU A 16 -7.16 0.29 11.70
CA GLU A 16 -6.22 -0.09 10.65
C GLU A 16 -5.38 -1.29 11.06
N ASP A 17 -4.92 -2.04 10.05
CA ASP A 17 -3.95 -3.11 10.25
C ASP A 17 -2.54 -2.55 10.24
N ILE A 18 -2.30 -1.54 9.39
CA ILE A 18 -0.99 -0.88 9.33
C ILE A 18 -1.18 0.61 9.12
N LYS A 19 -0.18 1.36 9.52
CA LYS A 19 -0.08 2.80 9.24
C LYS A 19 0.97 2.98 8.17
N ALA A 20 0.62 3.65 7.09
CA ALA A 20 1.51 3.84 5.97
C ALA A 20 1.74 5.32 5.72
N ARG A 21 2.99 5.65 5.45
CA ARG A 21 3.36 7.00 5.04
C ARG A 21 3.74 6.97 3.57
N MET A 22 3.14 7.85 2.79
CA MET A 22 3.45 7.95 1.37
C MET A 22 4.68 8.85 1.21
N VAL A 23 5.68 8.34 0.51
CA VAL A 23 6.94 9.08 0.33
C VAL A 23 7.35 9.04 -1.14
N ASP A 24 8.26 9.94 -1.51
CA ASP A 24 8.81 9.99 -2.86
C ASP A 24 10.18 9.32 -2.92
N TYR A 25 10.77 9.06 -1.77
CA TYR A 25 12.07 8.40 -1.67
C TYR A 25 12.22 7.84 -0.26
N GLY A 26 13.20 6.97 -0.10
CA GLY A 26 13.42 6.34 1.19
C GLY A 26 12.33 5.36 1.58
N GLU A 27 11.65 4.78 0.60
CA GLU A 27 10.53 3.89 0.83
C GLU A 27 10.99 2.52 1.31
N ASP A 28 10.09 1.84 2.06
CA ASP A 28 10.28 0.46 2.45
C ASP A 28 9.81 -0.48 1.34
N ALA A 29 8.79 -0.05 0.58
CA ALA A 29 8.25 -0.85 -0.52
C ALA A 29 7.64 0.07 -1.56
N LYS A 30 7.60 -0.41 -2.80
CA LYS A 30 6.98 0.29 -3.92
C LYS A 30 5.74 -0.47 -4.34
N PHE A 31 4.67 0.27 -4.64
CA PHE A 31 3.46 -0.38 -5.12
C PHE A 31 2.92 0.35 -6.34
N ARG A 32 2.21 -0.38 -7.17
CA ARG A 32 1.52 0.17 -8.33
C ARG A 32 0.03 0.07 -8.09
N LYS A 33 -0.69 1.16 -8.27
CA LYS A 33 -2.14 1.17 -8.10
C LYS A 33 -2.78 0.39 -9.23
N ALA A 34 -3.58 -0.61 -8.88
CA ALA A 34 -4.34 -1.38 -9.85
C ALA A 34 -5.76 -0.81 -9.91
N SER A 35 -6.25 -0.60 -11.14
CA SER A 35 -7.55 0.00 -11.34
C SER A 35 -8.69 -1.01 -11.25
N TYR A 36 -8.38 -2.29 -11.42
CA TYR A 36 -9.40 -3.33 -11.47
C TYR A 36 -8.79 -4.65 -11.03
N GLY A 37 -9.66 -5.64 -10.88
CA GLY A 37 -9.23 -6.95 -10.48
C GLY A 37 -9.67 -7.25 -9.06
N SER A 38 -9.30 -8.41 -8.59
CA SER A 38 -9.61 -8.84 -7.23
C SER A 38 -8.37 -9.39 -6.58
N SER A 39 -8.38 -9.39 -5.26
CA SER A 39 -7.31 -9.97 -4.48
C SER A 39 -7.91 -10.83 -3.39
N THR A 40 -7.11 -11.77 -2.91
CA THR A 40 -7.55 -12.63 -1.82
C THR A 40 -7.28 -12.02 -0.46
N LYS A 41 -6.59 -10.88 -0.42
CA LYS A 41 -6.20 -10.26 0.84
C LYS A 41 -6.56 -8.79 0.84
N GLU A 42 -7.24 -8.38 1.91
CA GLU A 42 -7.56 -6.98 2.14
C GLU A 42 -6.80 -6.51 3.38
N ILE A 43 -6.15 -5.37 3.26
CA ILE A 43 -5.38 -4.78 4.35
C ILE A 43 -5.97 -3.40 4.63
N LYS A 44 -6.33 -3.15 5.87
CA LYS A 44 -6.80 -1.83 6.28
C LYS A 44 -5.60 -0.94 6.54
N VAL A 45 -5.53 0.16 5.82
CA VAL A 45 -4.37 1.04 5.84
C VAL A 45 -4.80 2.43 6.26
N LYS A 46 -4.12 2.98 7.24
CA LYS A 46 -4.30 4.37 7.62
C LYS A 46 -3.12 5.16 7.09
N ILE A 47 -3.41 6.21 6.34
CA ILE A 47 -2.35 7.08 5.80
C ILE A 47 -2.01 8.12 6.84
N VAL A 48 -0.73 8.18 7.20
CA VAL A 48 -0.25 9.08 8.25
C VAL A 48 0.94 9.87 7.73
N THR A 49 1.29 10.93 8.45
CA THR A 49 2.46 11.74 8.13
C THR A 49 3.60 11.47 9.08
N TYR A 50 3.34 10.75 10.15
CA TYR A 50 4.37 10.35 11.11
C TYR A 50 3.82 9.18 11.92
N GLY A 51 4.71 8.48 12.60
CA GLY A 51 4.31 7.31 13.38
C GLY A 51 3.93 6.12 12.52
N GLU A 52 4.48 6.05 11.31
CA GLU A 52 4.14 5.01 10.36
C GLU A 52 4.79 3.68 10.70
N ASP A 53 4.12 2.59 10.27
CA ASP A 53 4.69 1.25 10.34
C ASP A 53 5.52 0.96 9.09
N VAL A 54 5.16 1.58 7.95
CA VAL A 54 5.82 1.33 6.69
C VAL A 54 5.79 2.59 5.84
N LYS A 55 6.84 2.79 5.04
CA LYS A 55 6.89 3.88 4.07
C LYS A 55 6.65 3.27 2.70
N LEU A 56 5.68 3.80 1.98
CA LEU A 56 5.29 3.29 0.68
C LEU A 56 5.49 4.34 -0.38
N ARG A 57 5.94 3.92 -1.54
CA ARG A 57 6.08 4.78 -2.70
C ARG A 57 5.19 4.25 -3.81
N LYS A 58 4.36 5.13 -4.38
CA LYS A 58 3.52 4.78 -5.50
C LYS A 58 4.31 4.96 -6.79
N VAL A 59 4.34 3.93 -7.61
CA VAL A 59 5.10 3.94 -8.87
C VAL A 59 4.22 3.45 -10.00
N SER A 60 4.66 3.72 -11.25
CA SER A 60 3.97 3.22 -12.44
C SER A 60 4.60 1.93 -12.94
N TYR A 61 5.81 1.66 -12.54
CA TYR A 61 6.54 0.46 -12.93
C TYR A 61 7.64 0.22 -11.90
N GLY A 62 8.21 -0.98 -11.95
CA GLY A 62 9.26 -1.34 -11.01
C GLY A 62 8.72 -1.57 -9.60
N GLU A 63 7.44 -1.93 -9.49
CA GLU A 63 6.79 -2.10 -8.20
C GLU A 63 7.17 -3.43 -7.55
N ASP A 64 7.03 -3.47 -6.22
CA ASP A 64 7.19 -4.72 -5.47
C ASP A 64 5.87 -5.49 -5.45
N PHE A 65 4.75 -4.78 -5.49
CA PHE A 65 3.43 -5.41 -5.52
C PHE A 65 2.41 -4.44 -6.10
N GLU A 66 1.24 -4.95 -6.46
CA GLU A 66 0.13 -4.13 -6.92
C GLU A 66 -0.90 -3.99 -5.82
N ALA A 67 -1.51 -2.83 -5.73
CA ALA A 67 -2.51 -2.54 -4.72
C ALA A 67 -3.78 -1.99 -5.37
N ILE A 68 -4.91 -2.57 -4.99
CA ILE A 68 -6.23 -2.05 -5.36
C ILE A 68 -6.64 -1.13 -4.21
N ILE A 69 -6.87 0.15 -4.52
CA ILE A 69 -7.18 1.13 -3.48
C ILE A 69 -8.71 1.27 -3.38
N LYS A 70 -9.22 1.09 -2.19
CA LYS A 70 -10.65 1.25 -1.91
C LYS A 70 -10.93 2.32 -0.88
#